data_fa4a772b0d1d7776b751a79ee0890a50
#
_entry.id   fa4a772b0d1d7776b751a79ee0890a50
#
_cell.length_a   1.000
_cell.length_b   1.000
_cell.length_c   1.000
_cell.angle_alpha   90.00
_cell.angle_beta   90.00
_cell.angle_gamma   90.00
#
_symmetry.space_group_name_H-M   'P 1'
#
loop_
_entity.id
_entity.type
_entity.pdbx_description
1 polymer ?
#
loop_
_entity_poly.entity_id
_entity_poly.type
_entity_poly.pdbx_seq_one_letter_code
_entity_poly.pdbx_strand_id
1 'polypeptide(L)'
;MTADEFEKEALSLRPALTAMAARWLGGTDCAEDLVQDAMLKLWAMCAELRSPMAPLARVLVHNLCIDYLRRHHYTLSIDTTDVPDLSNASADIERIE
;
A
#
# COMPACT_ATOMS: atom_id res chain seq x y z
N MET A 1 -9.60 14.39 -9.09
CA MET A 1 -10.09 13.20 -9.83
C MET A 1 -11.55 12.99 -9.52
N THR A 2 -12.33 12.69 -10.54
CA THR A 2 -13.76 12.43 -10.33
C THR A 2 -13.96 11.01 -9.88
N ALA A 3 -15.18 10.72 -9.39
CA ALA A 3 -15.51 9.38 -8.96
C ALA A 3 -15.41 8.39 -10.12
N ASP A 4 -15.84 8.81 -11.29
CA ASP A 4 -15.76 7.95 -12.46
C ASP A 4 -14.33 7.62 -12.83
N GLU A 5 -13.48 8.63 -12.82
CA GLU A 5 -12.07 8.41 -13.11
C GLU A 5 -11.44 7.48 -12.09
N PHE A 6 -11.79 7.68 -10.84
CA PHE A 6 -11.27 6.84 -9.78
C PHE A 6 -11.68 5.39 -9.99
N GLU A 7 -12.95 5.17 -10.29
CA GLU A 7 -13.43 3.81 -10.49
C GLU A 7 -12.70 3.11 -11.62
N LYS A 8 -12.55 3.81 -12.72
CA LYS A 8 -11.87 3.22 -13.86
C LYS A 8 -10.44 2.86 -13.54
N GLU A 9 -9.74 3.78 -12.91
CA GLU A 9 -8.35 3.52 -12.57
C GLU A 9 -8.22 2.44 -11.52
N ALA A 10 -9.13 2.43 -10.56
CA ALA A 10 -9.10 1.42 -9.51
C ALA A 10 -9.31 0.02 -10.09
N LEU A 11 -10.28 -0.10 -10.98
CA LEU A 11 -10.52 -1.39 -11.61
C LEU A 11 -9.31 -1.88 -12.39
N SER A 12 -8.66 -0.96 -13.06
CA SER A 12 -7.52 -1.29 -13.86
C SER A 12 -6.32 -1.67 -12.99
N LEU A 13 -6.14 -0.97 -11.88
CA LEU A 13 -4.99 -1.18 -11.02
C LEU A 13 -5.12 -2.34 -10.06
N ARG A 14 -6.34 -2.68 -9.70
CA ARG A 14 -6.56 -3.65 -8.66
C ARG A 14 -5.83 -4.97 -8.84
N PRO A 15 -5.88 -5.59 -10.03
CA PRO A 15 -5.17 -6.85 -10.20
C PRO A 15 -3.66 -6.72 -10.00
N ALA A 16 -3.09 -5.64 -10.53
CA ALA A 16 -1.66 -5.44 -10.41
C ALA A 16 -1.27 -5.18 -8.96
N LEU A 17 -2.06 -4.39 -8.26
CA LEU A 17 -1.76 -4.10 -6.87
C LEU A 17 -1.90 -5.34 -6.00
N THR A 18 -2.92 -6.14 -6.28
CA THR A 18 -3.11 -7.37 -5.54
C THR A 18 -1.95 -8.33 -5.76
N ALA A 19 -1.50 -8.44 -6.99
CA ALA A 19 -0.36 -9.30 -7.29
C ALA A 19 0.89 -8.81 -6.58
N MET A 20 1.09 -7.51 -6.56
CA MET A 20 2.23 -6.92 -5.88
C MET A 20 2.18 -7.22 -4.38
N ALA A 21 1.02 -7.00 -3.79
CA ALA A 21 0.85 -7.24 -2.36
C ALA A 21 1.01 -8.72 -2.03
N ALA A 22 0.50 -9.59 -2.90
CA ALA A 22 0.61 -11.02 -2.66
C ALA A 22 2.05 -11.48 -2.63
N ARG A 23 2.88 -10.87 -3.44
CA ARG A 23 4.30 -11.21 -3.44
C ARG A 23 4.93 -10.86 -2.10
N TRP A 24 4.55 -9.72 -1.54
CA TRP A 24 5.09 -9.30 -0.26
C TRP A 24 4.57 -10.16 0.88
N LEU A 25 3.29 -10.52 0.82
CA LEU A 25 2.63 -11.16 1.94
C LEU A 25 2.60 -12.68 1.84
N GLY A 26 2.92 -13.20 0.68
CA GLY A 26 2.95 -14.64 0.52
C GLY A 26 1.60 -15.28 0.34
N GLY A 27 0.58 -14.48 0.03
CA GLY A 27 -0.74 -15.04 -0.19
C GLY A 27 -1.70 -13.96 -0.68
N THR A 28 -2.83 -14.39 -1.23
CA THR A 28 -3.76 -13.45 -1.81
C THR A 28 -4.82 -12.94 -0.86
N ASP A 29 -5.16 -13.72 0.16
CA ASP A 29 -6.22 -13.28 1.08
C ASP A 29 -5.87 -11.99 1.76
N CYS A 30 -4.71 -11.94 2.37
CA CYS A 30 -4.27 -10.73 3.03
C CYS A 30 -4.01 -9.63 2.04
N ALA A 31 -3.54 -10.01 0.87
CA ALA A 31 -3.24 -9.02 -0.16
C ALA A 31 -4.50 -8.30 -0.59
N GLU A 32 -5.58 -9.03 -0.77
CA GLU A 32 -6.83 -8.41 -1.18
C GLU A 32 -7.35 -7.45 -0.13
N ASP A 33 -7.26 -7.84 1.12
CA ASP A 33 -7.68 -6.96 2.20
C ASP A 33 -6.87 -5.68 2.21
N LEU A 34 -5.58 -5.83 2.00
CA LEU A 34 -4.69 -4.70 2.03
C LEU A 34 -4.95 -3.75 0.88
N VAL A 35 -5.19 -4.31 -0.29
CA VAL A 35 -5.50 -3.50 -1.45
C VAL A 35 -6.84 -2.80 -1.26
N GLN A 36 -7.81 -3.50 -0.68
CA GLN A 36 -9.09 -2.89 -0.39
C GLN A 36 -8.92 -1.71 0.54
N ASP A 37 -8.11 -1.88 1.57
CA ASP A 37 -7.85 -0.79 2.50
C ASP A 37 -7.19 0.39 1.79
N ALA A 38 -6.26 0.10 0.91
CA ALA A 38 -5.61 1.14 0.14
C ALA A 38 -6.61 1.88 -0.74
N MET A 39 -7.51 1.15 -1.36
CA MET A 39 -8.53 1.77 -2.20
C MET A 39 -9.44 2.67 -1.40
N LEU A 40 -9.78 2.27 -0.18
CA LEU A 40 -10.61 3.11 0.66
C LEU A 40 -9.89 4.40 1.04
N LYS A 41 -8.61 4.30 1.33
CA LYS A 41 -7.84 5.48 1.66
C LYS A 41 -7.73 6.42 0.46
N LEU A 42 -7.51 5.85 -0.71
CA LEU A 42 -7.44 6.67 -1.91
C LEU A 42 -8.79 7.30 -2.22
N TRP A 43 -9.85 6.56 -1.98
CA TRP A 43 -11.18 7.09 -2.22
C TRP A 43 -11.46 8.27 -1.30
N ALA A 44 -11.00 8.18 -0.07
CA ALA A 44 -11.22 9.25 0.89
C ALA A 44 -10.55 10.56 0.45
N MET A 45 -9.48 10.46 -0.33
CA MET A 45 -8.81 11.66 -0.80
C MET A 45 -9.01 11.85 -2.31
N CYS A 46 -10.07 11.27 -2.84
CA CYS A 46 -10.32 11.28 -4.28
C CYS A 46 -10.31 12.69 -4.86
N ALA A 47 -10.92 13.62 -4.15
CA ALA A 47 -11.02 14.99 -4.65
C ALA A 47 -9.66 15.63 -4.86
N GLU A 48 -8.67 15.19 -4.12
CA GLU A 48 -7.34 15.77 -4.20
C GLU A 48 -6.40 14.96 -5.07
N LEU A 49 -6.84 13.78 -5.50
CA LEU A 49 -6.00 12.93 -6.31
C LEU A 49 -5.92 13.45 -7.75
N ARG A 50 -4.81 13.17 -8.36
CA ARG A 50 -4.61 13.49 -9.76
C ARG A 50 -4.46 12.20 -10.54
N SER A 51 -4.97 12.24 -11.75
CA SER A 51 -4.83 11.11 -12.64
C SER A 51 -3.46 11.23 -13.35
N PRO A 52 -2.74 10.15 -13.48
CA PRO A 52 -3.04 8.80 -13.02
C PRO A 52 -2.65 8.63 -11.55
N MET A 53 -3.41 7.82 -10.85
CA MET A 53 -3.12 7.60 -9.43
C MET A 53 -2.22 6.40 -9.20
N ALA A 54 -1.83 5.71 -10.26
CA ALA A 54 -1.04 4.50 -10.14
C ALA A 54 0.23 4.66 -9.29
N PRO A 55 1.03 5.70 -9.52
CA PRO A 55 2.25 5.83 -8.71
C PRO A 55 1.96 5.95 -7.23
N LEU A 56 0.97 6.75 -6.88
CA LEU A 56 0.62 6.91 -5.48
C LEU A 56 0.01 5.63 -4.91
N ALA A 57 -0.82 4.97 -5.71
CA ALA A 57 -1.44 3.73 -5.26
C ALA A 57 -0.39 2.68 -4.95
N ARG A 58 0.64 2.59 -5.78
CA ARG A 58 1.71 1.63 -5.55
C ARG A 58 2.47 1.93 -4.27
N VAL A 59 2.76 3.19 -4.05
CA VAL A 59 3.46 3.57 -2.84
C VAL A 59 2.61 3.24 -1.62
N LEU A 60 1.33 3.53 -1.69
CA LEU A 60 0.46 3.27 -0.58
C LEU A 60 0.36 1.78 -0.27
N VAL A 61 0.18 0.96 -1.29
CA VAL A 61 0.09 -0.48 -1.08
C VAL A 61 1.41 -1.02 -0.55
N HIS A 62 2.50 -0.53 -1.08
CA HIS A 62 3.82 -0.94 -0.62
C HIS A 62 3.98 -0.63 0.87
N ASN A 63 3.60 0.57 1.26
CA ASN A 63 3.71 0.97 2.66
C ASN A 63 2.84 0.11 3.56
N LEU A 64 1.64 -0.19 3.10
CA LEU A 64 0.76 -1.04 3.88
C LEU A 64 1.32 -2.44 4.02
N CYS A 65 1.95 -2.95 2.99
CA CYS A 65 2.58 -4.25 3.05
C CYS A 65 3.73 -4.26 4.05
N ILE A 66 4.57 -3.26 3.99
CA ILE A 66 5.68 -3.15 4.92
C ILE A 66 5.17 -3.08 6.35
N ASP A 67 4.16 -2.26 6.55
CA ASP A 67 3.59 -2.09 7.87
C ASP A 67 3.00 -3.40 8.38
N TYR A 68 2.29 -4.10 7.51
CA TYR A 68 1.72 -5.39 7.85
C TYR A 68 2.80 -6.37 8.25
N LEU A 69 3.85 -6.47 7.47
CA LEU A 69 4.93 -7.38 7.75
C LEU A 69 5.62 -7.05 9.05
N ARG A 70 5.82 -5.77 9.30
CA ARG A 70 6.44 -5.35 10.54
C ARG A 70 5.63 -5.78 11.75
N ARG A 71 4.33 -5.61 11.68
CA ARG A 71 3.47 -5.99 12.79
C ARG A 71 3.45 -7.48 13.03
N HIS A 72 3.37 -8.24 11.94
CA HIS A 72 3.21 -9.67 12.05
C HIS A 72 4.49 -10.42 12.32
N HIS A 73 5.60 -9.84 11.91
CA HIS A 73 6.88 -10.47 12.14
C HIS A 73 7.60 -9.91 13.34
N TYR A 74 6.96 -8.99 13.98
CA TYR A 74 7.58 -8.31 15.11
C TYR A 74 8.02 -9.28 16.19
N THR A 75 7.16 -10.21 16.52
CA THR A 75 7.46 -11.16 17.56
C THR A 75 8.56 -12.13 17.16
N LEU A 76 8.66 -12.39 15.90
CA LEU A 76 9.65 -13.33 15.44
C LEU A 76 11.00 -12.74 15.33
N SER A 77 11.02 -11.54 14.95
CA SER A 77 12.25 -11.00 14.55
C SER A 77 12.75 -10.00 15.47
N ILE A 78 13.11 -10.44 16.51
CA ILE A 78 13.78 -9.64 17.44
C ILE A 78 15.07 -9.17 16.86
N ASP A 79 15.61 -10.00 16.06
CA ASP A 79 16.83 -9.72 15.42
C ASP A 79 16.69 -8.67 14.38
N THR A 80 15.57 -8.11 14.25
CA THR A 80 15.37 -7.15 13.27
C THR A 80 15.96 -5.88 13.61
N THR A 81 17.15 -5.89 13.72
CA THR A 81 17.86 -4.68 13.75
C THR A 81 17.59 -3.94 12.47
N ASP A 82 17.03 -4.60 11.55
CA ASP A 82 16.68 -3.96 10.29
C ASP A 82 15.55 -3.00 10.44
N VAL A 83 14.76 -3.22 11.45
CA VAL A 83 13.59 -2.41 11.65
C VAL A 83 13.87 -0.93 11.65
N PRO A 84 14.91 -0.46 12.29
CA PRO A 84 15.18 0.97 12.27
C PRO A 84 15.33 1.51 10.87
N ASP A 85 16.00 0.76 10.03
CA ASP A 85 16.17 1.20 8.66
C ASP A 85 14.87 1.28 7.94
N LEU A 86 14.02 0.31 8.16
CA LEU A 86 12.73 0.30 7.53
C LEU A 86 11.90 1.47 8.03
N SER A 87 12.01 1.77 9.29
CA SER A 87 11.28 2.90 9.84
C SER A 87 11.70 4.18 9.18
N ASN A 88 12.98 4.34 8.97
CA ASN A 88 13.48 5.53 8.32
C ASN A 88 12.93 5.65 6.92
N ALA A 89 12.90 4.55 6.21
CA ALA A 89 12.38 4.57 4.86
C ALA A 89 10.93 4.96 4.87
N SER A 90 10.18 4.45 5.82
CA SER A 90 8.77 4.81 5.92
C SER A 90 8.60 6.28 6.20
N ALA A 91 9.41 6.80 7.08
CA ALA A 91 9.31 8.21 7.41
C ALA A 91 9.62 9.05 6.19
N ASP A 92 10.58 8.64 5.42
CA ASP A 92 10.93 9.38 4.21
C ASP A 92 9.76 9.41 3.26
N ILE A 93 9.10 8.30 3.11
CA ILE A 93 7.95 8.23 2.22
C ILE A 93 6.86 9.14 2.72
N GLU A 94 6.66 9.17 3.99
CA GLU A 94 5.63 10.03 4.54
C GLU A 94 5.91 11.49 4.26
N ARG A 95 7.16 11.85 4.32
CA ARG A 95 7.51 13.24 4.06
C ARG A 95 7.24 13.66 2.64
N ILE A 96 7.26 12.71 1.75
CA ILE A 96 6.98 12.99 0.37
C ILE A 96 5.54 13.40 0.20
N GLU A 97 4.70 12.92 1.03
CA GLU A 97 3.31 13.29 0.95
C GLU A 97 3.10 14.71 1.35
#